data_9c85f6065155bd937e74ce57a076b048
#
_entry.id   9c85f6065155bd937e74ce57a076b048
#
_cell.length_a   1.000
_cell.length_b   1.000
_cell.length_c   1.000
_cell.angle_alpha   90.00
_cell.angle_beta   90.00
_cell.angle_gamma   90.00
#
_symmetry.space_group_name_H-M   'P 1'
#
loop_
_entity.id
_entity.type
_entity.pdbx_description
1 polymer ?
#
loop_
_entity_poly.entity_id
_entity_poly.type
_entity_poly.pdbx_seq_one_letter_code
_entity_poly.pdbx_strand_id
1 'polypeptide(L)'
;MNYSVKKTLSSCKGKIANHSSSDTFFNYQFLSNLQKSGCVGKDTGWDPKYFVHQNDSVIPFYEKHNSQGEFVFDYSWANAYFRYGMRYYPKIVLSVPFTPVVGNRIFCDDNGSGSVALAEFKKFINKEDFSSIHALYVSNDQREIFTENGFIERFDCNFKWKNDQYDTFDDYLGKLKSRYRKNIQKERSSIISEG
;
A
#
# COMPACT_ATOMS: atom_id res chain seq x y z
N MET A 1 13.20 -9.50 24.12
CA MET A 1 12.21 -9.01 23.13
C MET A 1 12.46 -9.76 21.84
N ASN A 2 11.43 -10.27 21.22
CA ASN A 2 11.54 -11.12 20.02
C ASN A 2 11.60 -10.32 18.72
N TYR A 3 11.75 -9.00 18.79
CA TYR A 3 11.75 -8.10 17.65
C TYR A 3 12.65 -6.87 17.85
N SER A 4 12.93 -6.19 16.74
CA SER A 4 13.53 -4.86 16.73
C SER A 4 12.87 -3.96 15.68
N VAL A 5 12.86 -2.65 15.92
CA VAL A 5 12.35 -1.67 14.94
C VAL A 5 13.54 -0.92 14.34
N LYS A 6 13.61 -0.90 13.02
CA LYS A 6 14.65 -0.23 12.23
C LYS A 6 14.08 0.98 11.51
N LYS A 7 14.89 2.03 11.36
CA LYS A 7 14.50 3.27 10.62
C LYS A 7 14.92 3.24 9.15
N THR A 8 15.79 2.34 8.77
CA THR A 8 16.31 2.25 7.41
C THR A 8 16.13 0.84 6.85
N LEU A 9 15.73 0.73 5.60
CA LEU A 9 15.55 -0.54 4.92
C LEU A 9 16.89 -1.29 4.75
N SER A 10 17.98 -0.57 4.60
CA SER A 10 19.31 -1.16 4.48
C SER A 10 19.69 -2.04 5.67
N SER A 11 19.19 -1.72 6.86
CA SER A 11 19.39 -2.54 8.07
C SER A 11 18.67 -3.89 8.03
N CYS A 12 17.75 -4.09 7.07
CA CYS A 12 16.96 -5.31 6.88
C CYS A 12 17.30 -6.04 5.58
N LYS A 13 18.29 -5.56 4.81
CA LYS A 13 18.58 -6.05 3.44
C LYS A 13 18.74 -7.57 3.38
N GLY A 14 19.55 -8.16 4.27
CA GLY A 14 19.79 -9.59 4.26
C GLY A 14 18.53 -10.42 4.48
N LYS A 15 17.67 -9.97 5.39
CA LYS A 15 16.39 -10.63 5.70
C LYS A 15 15.41 -10.52 4.54
N ILE A 16 15.25 -9.33 3.97
CA ILE A 16 14.33 -9.10 2.84
C ILE A 16 14.80 -9.80 1.57
N ALA A 17 16.10 -9.88 1.31
CA ALA A 17 16.65 -10.54 0.14
C ALA A 17 16.35 -12.06 0.10
N ASN A 18 16.21 -12.69 1.27
CA ASN A 18 15.84 -14.09 1.39
C ASN A 18 14.36 -14.34 1.04
N HIS A 19 13.51 -13.32 1.17
CA HIS A 19 12.09 -13.38 0.84
C HIS A 19 11.82 -12.74 -0.53
N SER A 20 12.61 -13.10 -1.57
CA SER A 20 12.45 -12.55 -2.91
C SER A 20 11.06 -12.85 -3.45
N SER A 21 10.14 -11.92 -3.25
CA SER A 21 8.84 -11.99 -3.89
C SER A 21 8.96 -11.63 -5.37
N SER A 22 8.20 -12.30 -6.20
CA SER A 22 7.98 -11.90 -7.61
C SER A 22 7.19 -10.59 -7.72
N ASP A 23 6.88 -9.96 -6.59
CA ASP A 23 6.13 -8.70 -6.51
C ASP A 23 7.03 -7.54 -6.98
N THR A 24 6.61 -6.90 -8.06
CA THR A 24 7.35 -5.81 -8.71
C THR A 24 7.56 -4.61 -7.79
N PHE A 25 6.64 -4.33 -6.89
CA PHE A 25 6.65 -3.14 -6.05
C PHE A 25 6.96 -3.45 -4.58
N PHE A 26 6.63 -4.66 -4.10
CA PHE A 26 6.95 -5.08 -2.75
C PHE A 26 8.26 -5.87 -2.72
N ASN A 27 9.37 -5.20 -3.01
CA ASN A 27 10.71 -5.75 -2.98
C ASN A 27 11.72 -4.73 -2.44
N TYR A 28 12.90 -5.23 -2.07
CA TYR A 28 13.96 -4.40 -1.49
C TYR A 28 14.37 -3.24 -2.41
N GLN A 29 14.52 -3.50 -3.71
CA GLN A 29 15.04 -2.50 -4.65
C GLN A 29 14.08 -1.33 -4.80
N PHE A 30 12.80 -1.60 -4.99
CA PHE A 30 11.78 -0.56 -5.15
C PHE A 30 11.64 0.28 -3.87
N LEU A 31 11.45 -0.37 -2.72
CA LEU A 31 11.27 0.32 -1.44
C LEU A 31 12.53 1.11 -1.04
N SER A 32 13.74 0.57 -1.31
CA SER A 32 15.00 1.26 -1.07
C SER A 32 15.16 2.51 -1.95
N ASN A 33 14.73 2.44 -3.21
CA ASN A 33 14.79 3.57 -4.12
C ASN A 33 13.82 4.69 -3.68
N LEU A 34 12.61 4.36 -3.24
CA LEU A 34 11.68 5.35 -2.66
C LEU A 34 12.30 6.10 -1.47
N GLN A 35 13.01 5.38 -0.59
CA GLN A 35 13.66 6.00 0.56
C GLN A 35 14.87 6.83 0.15
N LYS A 36 15.72 6.34 -0.76
CA LYS A 36 16.93 7.04 -1.23
C LYS A 36 16.61 8.29 -2.04
N SER A 37 15.54 8.28 -2.82
CA SER A 37 15.11 9.43 -3.61
C SER A 37 14.41 10.52 -2.79
N GLY A 38 14.15 10.26 -1.49
CA GLY A 38 13.40 11.19 -0.64
C GLY A 38 11.90 11.21 -0.90
N CYS A 39 11.36 10.28 -1.72
CA CYS A 39 9.91 10.17 -1.94
C CYS A 39 9.17 9.76 -0.66
N VAL A 40 9.84 9.02 0.23
CA VAL A 40 9.33 8.65 1.55
C VAL A 40 10.27 9.15 2.65
N GLY A 41 9.70 9.63 3.74
CA GLY A 41 10.40 10.21 4.88
C GLY A 41 9.42 10.98 5.76
N LYS A 42 9.90 11.47 6.88
CA LYS A 42 9.08 12.20 7.85
C LYS A 42 8.38 13.42 7.22
N ASP A 43 9.11 14.17 6.38
CA ASP A 43 8.60 15.41 5.77
C ASP A 43 7.60 15.17 4.63
N THR A 44 7.56 13.96 4.08
CA THR A 44 6.61 13.57 3.01
C THR A 44 5.28 13.03 3.55
N GLY A 45 5.17 12.87 4.87
CA GLY A 45 4.02 12.23 5.51
C GLY A 45 4.00 10.70 5.35
N TRP A 46 5.08 10.10 4.87
CA TRP A 46 5.31 8.67 4.79
C TRP A 46 6.60 8.32 5.57
N ASP A 47 6.54 8.35 6.91
CA ASP A 47 7.72 8.06 7.75
C ASP A 47 7.96 6.54 7.83
N PRO A 48 8.98 5.99 7.14
CA PRO A 48 9.18 4.55 7.03
C PRO A 48 9.81 3.98 8.29
N LYS A 49 9.29 2.86 8.74
CA LYS A 49 9.84 2.03 9.80
C LYS A 49 9.71 0.55 9.41
N TYR A 50 10.55 -0.28 10.00
CA TYR A 50 10.65 -1.70 9.67
C TYR A 50 10.65 -2.50 10.95
N PHE A 51 9.58 -3.24 11.21
CA PHE A 51 9.50 -4.18 12.29
C PHE A 51 10.15 -5.49 11.85
N VAL A 52 11.19 -5.92 12.58
CA VAL A 52 11.97 -7.11 12.28
C VAL A 52 11.77 -8.10 13.41
N HIS A 53 11.11 -9.20 13.11
CA HIS A 53 10.88 -10.29 14.07
C HIS A 53 12.07 -11.28 14.08
N GLN A 54 12.22 -12.03 15.17
CA GLN A 54 13.29 -13.02 15.32
C GLN A 54 13.22 -14.19 14.34
N ASN A 55 12.02 -14.49 13.78
CA ASN A 55 11.83 -15.50 12.73
C ASN A 55 12.15 -14.96 11.33
N ASP A 56 12.91 -13.89 11.23
CA ASP A 56 13.32 -13.20 10.03
C ASP A 56 12.21 -12.50 9.23
N SER A 57 10.95 -12.58 9.69
CA SER A 57 9.87 -11.79 9.08
C SER A 57 10.12 -10.29 9.24
N VAL A 58 9.83 -9.53 8.18
CA VAL A 58 9.95 -8.07 8.17
C VAL A 58 8.62 -7.44 7.75
N ILE A 59 8.12 -6.52 8.56
CA ILE A 59 6.92 -5.73 8.27
C ILE A 59 7.34 -4.28 8.04
N PRO A 60 7.42 -3.84 6.78
CA PRO A 60 7.52 -2.41 6.46
C PRO A 60 6.23 -1.71 6.86
N PHE A 61 6.34 -0.62 7.58
CA PHE A 61 5.19 0.19 7.96
C PHE A 61 5.53 1.67 7.95
N TYR A 62 4.50 2.49 7.82
CA TYR A 62 4.64 3.93 7.74
C TYR A 62 3.77 4.61 8.78
N GLU A 63 4.38 5.53 9.52
CA GLU A 63 3.66 6.46 10.35
C GLU A 63 3.08 7.57 9.47
N LYS A 64 1.76 7.76 9.53
CA LYS A 64 1.02 8.66 8.66
C LYS A 64 0.28 9.73 9.45
N HIS A 65 0.52 10.99 9.08
CA HIS A 65 -0.18 12.15 9.64
C HIS A 65 -1.27 12.69 8.70
N ASN A 66 -1.45 12.08 7.54
CA ASN A 66 -2.49 12.35 6.55
C ASN A 66 -2.68 11.10 5.68
N SER A 67 -3.73 11.07 4.84
CA SER A 67 -4.01 9.92 3.94
C SER A 67 -3.55 10.15 2.50
N GLN A 68 -2.70 11.12 2.25
CA GLN A 68 -2.19 11.38 0.90
C GLN A 68 -1.31 10.24 0.39
N GLY A 69 -1.51 9.90 -0.89
CA GLY A 69 -0.74 8.85 -1.57
C GLY A 69 -1.13 7.40 -1.21
N GLU A 70 -2.18 7.20 -0.41
CA GLU A 70 -2.70 5.87 -0.07
C GLU A 70 -3.66 5.33 -1.13
N PHE A 71 -4.34 6.22 -1.87
CA PHE A 71 -5.39 5.90 -2.83
C PHE A 71 -6.57 5.13 -2.22
N VAL A 72 -6.74 5.23 -0.91
CA VAL A 72 -7.91 4.77 -0.16
C VAL A 72 -8.56 6.01 0.43
N PHE A 73 -9.84 6.23 0.06
CA PHE A 73 -10.56 7.43 0.46
C PHE A 73 -11.21 7.24 1.83
N ASP A 74 -10.49 7.58 2.89
CA ASP A 74 -10.91 7.43 4.29
C ASP A 74 -11.31 8.75 4.98
N TYR A 75 -11.57 9.79 4.20
CA TYR A 75 -11.96 11.12 4.72
C TYR A 75 -13.21 11.07 5.59
N SER A 76 -14.17 10.20 5.27
CA SER A 76 -15.39 10.02 6.08
C SER A 76 -15.06 9.49 7.47
N TRP A 77 -14.07 8.60 7.59
CA TRP A 77 -13.58 8.08 8.86
C TRP A 77 -12.86 9.16 9.66
N ALA A 78 -11.94 9.89 9.03
CA ALA A 78 -11.23 10.99 9.68
C ALA A 78 -12.21 12.04 10.20
N ASN A 79 -13.22 12.41 9.43
CA ASN A 79 -14.27 13.34 9.82
C ASN A 79 -15.13 12.79 10.97
N ALA A 80 -15.45 11.49 10.98
CA ALA A 80 -16.18 10.87 12.07
C ALA A 80 -15.38 10.93 13.37
N TYR A 81 -14.11 10.56 13.36
CA TYR A 81 -13.22 10.67 14.52
C TYR A 81 -13.20 12.11 15.06
N PHE A 82 -13.01 13.10 14.17
CA PHE A 82 -13.00 14.50 14.55
C PHE A 82 -14.31 14.95 15.23
N ARG A 83 -15.47 14.54 14.69
CA ARG A 83 -16.79 14.86 15.26
C ARG A 83 -16.98 14.29 16.69
N TYR A 84 -16.35 13.16 16.98
CA TYR A 84 -16.38 12.54 18.31
C TYR A 84 -15.23 13.00 19.22
N GLY A 85 -14.46 14.02 18.82
CA GLY A 85 -13.35 14.55 19.60
C GLY A 85 -12.16 13.59 19.68
N MET A 86 -12.06 12.61 18.76
CA MET A 86 -11.01 11.61 18.72
C MET A 86 -9.98 11.96 17.63
N ARG A 87 -8.73 11.54 17.84
CA ARG A 87 -7.66 11.71 16.85
C ARG A 87 -7.69 10.56 15.87
N TYR A 88 -7.72 10.86 14.58
CA TYR A 88 -7.55 9.89 13.50
C TYR A 88 -6.08 9.71 13.10
N TYR A 89 -5.26 10.71 13.28
CA TYR A 89 -3.83 10.70 13.06
C TYR A 89 -3.05 10.92 14.36
N PRO A 90 -1.82 10.38 14.49
CA PRO A 90 -1.14 9.52 13.53
C PRO A 90 -1.76 8.13 13.47
N LYS A 91 -1.70 7.51 12.29
CA LYS A 91 -2.09 6.11 12.06
C LYS A 91 -0.91 5.33 11.45
N ILE A 92 -0.98 4.01 11.52
CA ILE A 92 -0.01 3.12 10.90
C ILE A 92 -0.57 2.58 9.60
N VAL A 93 0.26 2.59 8.53
CA VAL A 93 -0.10 2.04 7.22
C VAL A 93 0.93 1.02 6.76
N LEU A 94 0.45 -0.17 6.43
CA LEU A 94 1.18 -1.22 5.73
C LEU A 94 0.78 -1.17 4.25
N SER A 95 1.62 -0.59 3.41
CA SER A 95 1.35 -0.41 1.98
C SER A 95 2.66 -0.22 1.22
N VAL A 96 2.60 -0.29 -0.08
CA VAL A 96 3.64 0.29 -0.93
C VAL A 96 3.28 1.76 -1.17
N PRO A 97 4.11 2.72 -0.79
CA PRO A 97 3.81 4.14 -0.96
C PRO A 97 3.49 4.52 -2.40
N PHE A 98 2.47 5.33 -2.60
CA PHE A 98 2.03 5.85 -3.90
C PHE A 98 1.65 4.79 -4.94
N THR A 99 1.47 3.52 -4.51
CA THR A 99 1.31 2.40 -5.43
C THR A 99 0.08 1.58 -5.04
N PRO A 100 -1.10 1.86 -5.62
CA PRO A 100 -2.36 1.18 -5.29
C PRO A 100 -2.47 -0.19 -5.98
N VAL A 101 -1.50 -1.07 -5.72
CA VAL A 101 -1.40 -2.40 -6.33
C VAL A 101 -1.50 -3.47 -5.26
N VAL A 102 -2.30 -4.48 -5.54
CA VAL A 102 -2.43 -5.66 -4.67
C VAL A 102 -1.10 -6.41 -4.62
N GLY A 103 -0.66 -6.75 -3.42
CA GLY A 103 0.59 -7.48 -3.20
C GLY A 103 0.79 -7.81 -1.72
N ASN A 104 1.93 -8.39 -1.41
CA ASN A 104 2.31 -8.73 -0.05
C ASN A 104 2.58 -7.48 0.79
N ARG A 105 2.42 -7.60 2.11
CA ARG A 105 2.68 -6.52 3.08
C ARG A 105 3.63 -6.97 4.19
N ILE A 106 3.96 -8.25 4.21
CA ILE A 106 4.89 -8.87 5.14
C ILE A 106 5.88 -9.69 4.33
N PHE A 107 7.18 -9.47 4.56
CA PHE A 107 8.22 -10.39 4.11
C PHE A 107 8.30 -11.53 5.14
N CYS A 108 7.94 -12.73 4.74
CA CYS A 108 7.95 -13.94 5.56
C CYS A 108 8.10 -15.18 4.69
N ASP A 109 8.60 -16.27 5.25
CA ASP A 109 8.78 -17.54 4.54
C ASP A 109 7.44 -18.25 4.28
N ASP A 110 6.54 -18.16 5.24
CA ASP A 110 5.22 -18.78 5.21
C ASP A 110 4.19 -17.95 6.00
N ASN A 111 2.92 -18.30 5.84
CA ASN A 111 1.82 -17.59 6.51
C ASN A 111 1.88 -17.71 8.03
N GLY A 112 2.37 -18.83 8.57
CA GLY A 112 2.48 -19.03 10.01
C GLY A 112 3.50 -18.08 10.63
N SER A 113 4.69 -17.97 10.03
CA SER A 113 5.72 -17.02 10.48
C SER A 113 5.25 -15.57 10.34
N GLY A 114 4.54 -15.25 9.25
CA GLY A 114 3.94 -13.94 9.03
C GLY A 114 2.86 -13.61 10.07
N SER A 115 2.00 -14.57 10.43
CA SER A 115 0.95 -14.40 11.44
C SER A 115 1.53 -14.13 12.84
N VAL A 116 2.57 -14.87 13.22
CA VAL A 116 3.27 -14.64 14.50
C VAL A 116 3.92 -13.25 14.53
N ALA A 117 4.59 -12.84 13.46
CA ALA A 117 5.21 -11.53 13.37
C ALA A 117 4.17 -10.39 13.43
N LEU A 118 3.02 -10.56 12.77
CA LEU A 118 1.93 -9.57 12.78
C LEU A 118 1.29 -9.47 14.18
N ALA A 119 1.12 -10.58 14.88
CA ALA A 119 0.61 -10.57 16.26
C ALA A 119 1.52 -9.78 17.19
N GLU A 120 2.84 -9.99 17.11
CA GLU A 120 3.81 -9.23 17.90
C GLU A 120 3.91 -7.76 17.49
N PHE A 121 3.79 -7.48 16.18
CA PHE A 121 3.71 -6.11 15.66
C PHE A 121 2.49 -5.37 16.24
N LYS A 122 1.32 -5.98 16.26
CA LYS A 122 0.12 -5.38 16.87
C LYS A 122 0.34 -5.08 18.36
N LYS A 123 0.95 -6.02 19.11
CA LYS A 123 1.28 -5.78 20.53
C LYS A 123 2.25 -4.62 20.71
N PHE A 124 3.20 -4.46 19.78
CA PHE A 124 4.11 -3.32 19.78
C PHE A 124 3.35 -2.02 19.53
N ILE A 125 2.55 -1.93 18.44
CA ILE A 125 1.81 -0.71 18.09
C ILE A 125 0.79 -0.32 19.14
N ASN A 126 0.12 -1.28 19.80
CA ASN A 126 -0.86 -1.00 20.86
C ASN A 126 -0.26 -0.34 22.12
N LYS A 127 1.07 -0.32 22.25
CA LYS A 127 1.76 0.42 23.33
C LYS A 127 2.11 1.86 22.93
N GLU A 128 1.97 2.19 21.68
CA GLU A 128 2.26 3.49 21.09
C GLU A 128 0.97 4.28 20.88
N ASP A 129 1.08 5.58 20.70
CA ASP A 129 -0.08 6.48 20.58
C ASP A 129 -0.54 6.63 19.11
N PHE A 130 -0.95 5.53 18.48
CA PHE A 130 -1.52 5.49 17.14
C PHE A 130 -3.02 5.21 17.18
N SER A 131 -3.76 5.83 16.28
CA SER A 131 -5.22 5.68 16.21
C SER A 131 -5.66 4.32 15.67
N SER A 132 -4.91 3.77 14.72
CA SER A 132 -5.28 2.56 13.98
C SER A 132 -4.12 2.00 13.17
N ILE A 133 -4.29 0.75 12.69
CA ILE A 133 -3.41 0.07 11.74
C ILE A 133 -4.22 -0.24 10.48
N HIS A 134 -3.74 0.21 9.33
CA HIS A 134 -4.34 -0.04 8.02
C HIS A 134 -3.40 -0.89 7.16
N ALA A 135 -3.84 -2.04 6.68
CA ALA A 135 -3.14 -2.82 5.67
C ALA A 135 -3.87 -2.65 4.34
N LEU A 136 -3.22 -2.01 3.36
CA LEU A 136 -3.87 -1.62 2.11
C LEU A 136 -3.44 -2.54 0.97
N TYR A 137 -4.39 -2.91 0.11
CA TYR A 137 -4.15 -3.72 -1.10
C TYR A 137 -3.44 -5.04 -0.81
N VAL A 138 -3.85 -5.73 0.24
CA VAL A 138 -3.26 -7.02 0.66
C VAL A 138 -3.55 -8.10 -0.38
N SER A 139 -2.53 -8.92 -0.70
CA SER A 139 -2.68 -10.07 -1.58
C SER A 139 -3.59 -11.15 -0.97
N ASN A 140 -4.22 -11.95 -1.83
CA ASN A 140 -5.03 -13.07 -1.37
C ASN A 140 -4.18 -14.07 -0.54
N ASP A 141 -2.90 -14.23 -0.88
CA ASP A 141 -2.00 -15.16 -0.20
C ASP A 141 -1.72 -14.75 1.25
N GLN A 142 -1.75 -13.44 1.55
CA GLN A 142 -1.55 -12.93 2.91
C GLN A 142 -2.85 -12.52 3.62
N ARG A 143 -4.00 -12.63 2.96
CA ARG A 143 -5.29 -12.21 3.52
C ARG A 143 -5.59 -12.87 4.87
N GLU A 144 -5.38 -14.19 4.95
CA GLU A 144 -5.64 -14.98 6.17
C GLU A 144 -4.78 -14.51 7.35
N ILE A 145 -3.52 -14.14 7.10
CA ILE A 145 -2.62 -13.59 8.13
C ILE A 145 -3.29 -12.40 8.85
N PHE A 146 -3.90 -11.49 8.09
CA PHE A 146 -4.54 -10.30 8.66
C PHE A 146 -5.86 -10.61 9.35
N THR A 147 -6.72 -11.43 8.75
CA THR A 147 -8.04 -11.76 9.34
C THR A 147 -7.91 -12.57 10.61
N GLU A 148 -7.03 -13.55 10.68
CA GLU A 148 -6.71 -14.31 11.90
C GLU A 148 -6.15 -13.43 13.01
N ASN A 149 -5.44 -12.37 12.66
CA ASN A 149 -4.97 -11.39 13.61
C ASN A 149 -6.00 -10.28 13.93
N GLY A 150 -7.27 -10.48 13.57
CA GLY A 150 -8.39 -9.61 13.94
C GLY A 150 -8.44 -8.29 13.17
N PHE A 151 -7.88 -8.23 11.96
CA PHE A 151 -8.14 -7.12 11.05
C PHE A 151 -9.52 -7.27 10.43
N ILE A 152 -10.24 -6.16 10.34
CA ILE A 152 -11.52 -6.10 9.65
C ILE A 152 -11.26 -5.90 8.17
N GLU A 153 -11.80 -6.80 7.36
CA GLU A 153 -11.66 -6.75 5.92
C GLU A 153 -12.59 -5.69 5.31
N ARG A 154 -12.06 -4.91 4.40
CA ARG A 154 -12.80 -3.93 3.61
C ARG A 154 -12.49 -4.09 2.15
N PHE A 155 -13.53 -4.06 1.32
CA PHE A 155 -13.42 -4.12 -0.13
C PHE A 155 -13.70 -2.77 -0.75
N ASP A 156 -12.99 -2.49 -1.84
CA ASP A 156 -13.22 -1.33 -2.69
C ASP A 156 -13.18 -1.75 -4.16
N CYS A 157 -13.71 -0.89 -5.04
CA CYS A 157 -13.78 -1.16 -6.47
C CYS A 157 -12.51 -0.69 -7.17
N ASN A 158 -11.94 -1.54 -8.01
CA ASN A 158 -10.86 -1.19 -8.92
C ASN A 158 -11.32 -1.37 -10.37
N PHE A 159 -11.13 -0.34 -11.19
CA PHE A 159 -11.45 -0.39 -12.62
C PHE A 159 -10.21 -0.80 -13.40
N LYS A 160 -10.29 -1.92 -14.12
CA LYS A 160 -9.21 -2.41 -14.99
C LYS A 160 -9.64 -2.30 -16.43
N TRP A 161 -8.85 -1.61 -17.25
CA TRP A 161 -8.96 -1.74 -18.68
C TRP A 161 -8.17 -2.99 -19.13
N LYS A 162 -8.82 -3.82 -19.94
CA LYS A 162 -8.21 -5.00 -20.52
C LYS A 162 -8.20 -4.86 -22.03
N ASN A 163 -7.05 -5.06 -22.66
CA ASN A 163 -6.98 -5.11 -24.11
C ASN A 163 -7.76 -6.33 -24.63
N ASP A 164 -8.76 -6.10 -25.46
CA ASP A 164 -9.59 -7.11 -26.13
C ASP A 164 -9.13 -7.29 -27.58
N GLN A 165 -7.82 -7.51 -27.78
CA GLN A 165 -7.15 -7.70 -29.06
C GLN A 165 -7.28 -6.49 -30.01
N TYR A 166 -7.22 -5.27 -29.45
CA TYR A 166 -7.13 -4.07 -30.26
C TYR A 166 -5.73 -3.87 -30.77
N ASP A 167 -5.56 -3.75 -32.08
CA ASP A 167 -4.28 -3.42 -32.70
C ASP A 167 -4.03 -1.92 -32.67
N THR A 168 -5.08 -1.12 -32.78
CA THR A 168 -5.05 0.34 -32.80
C THR A 168 -6.00 0.95 -31.79
N PHE A 169 -5.78 2.24 -31.49
CA PHE A 169 -6.70 3.01 -30.67
C PHE A 169 -8.07 3.19 -31.34
N ASP A 170 -8.11 3.24 -32.66
CA ASP A 170 -9.36 3.35 -33.42
C ASP A 170 -10.20 2.09 -33.32
N ASP A 171 -9.59 0.91 -33.24
CA ASP A 171 -10.29 -0.35 -32.97
C ASP A 171 -10.99 -0.32 -31.61
N TYR A 172 -10.29 0.18 -30.59
CA TYR A 172 -10.88 0.41 -29.28
C TYR A 172 -12.04 1.41 -29.36
N LEU A 173 -11.86 2.55 -30.02
CA LEU A 173 -12.92 3.54 -30.19
C LEU A 173 -14.13 2.97 -30.92
N GLY A 174 -13.91 2.08 -31.90
CA GLY A 174 -14.96 1.39 -32.66
C GLY A 174 -15.90 0.58 -31.78
N LYS A 175 -15.44 0.03 -30.66
CA LYS A 175 -16.25 -0.74 -29.69
C LYS A 175 -17.09 0.14 -28.77
N LEU A 176 -16.76 1.40 -28.65
CA LEU A 176 -17.49 2.32 -27.78
C LEU A 176 -18.81 2.79 -28.42
N LYS A 177 -19.80 3.05 -27.57
CA LYS A 177 -21.03 3.73 -28.02
C LYS A 177 -20.66 5.09 -28.62
N SER A 178 -21.37 5.50 -29.67
CA SER A 178 -21.11 6.73 -30.44
C SER A 178 -20.88 7.97 -29.59
N ARG A 179 -21.63 8.13 -28.50
CA ARG A 179 -21.47 9.26 -27.57
C ARG A 179 -20.07 9.31 -26.95
N TYR A 180 -19.58 8.18 -26.39
CA TYR A 180 -18.26 8.12 -25.74
C TYR A 180 -17.14 8.27 -26.76
N ARG A 181 -17.24 7.62 -27.91
CA ARG A 181 -16.29 7.74 -29.01
C ARG A 181 -16.13 9.19 -29.45
N LYS A 182 -17.24 9.91 -29.71
CA LYS A 182 -17.21 11.33 -30.12
C LYS A 182 -16.59 12.23 -29.04
N ASN A 183 -16.87 11.97 -27.75
CA ASN A 183 -16.28 12.75 -26.67
C ASN A 183 -14.76 12.57 -26.62
N ILE A 184 -14.27 11.33 -26.66
CA ILE A 184 -12.83 11.03 -26.65
C ILE A 184 -12.14 11.65 -27.88
N GLN A 185 -12.74 11.52 -29.08
CA GLN A 185 -12.20 12.13 -30.29
C GLN A 185 -12.12 13.66 -30.18
N LYS A 186 -13.17 14.30 -29.63
CA LYS A 186 -13.18 15.75 -29.40
C LYS A 186 -12.09 16.17 -28.43
N GLU A 187 -11.94 15.49 -27.29
CA GLU A 187 -10.90 15.78 -26.29
C GLU A 187 -9.50 15.66 -26.90
N ARG A 188 -9.24 14.59 -27.66
CA ARG A 188 -7.95 14.40 -28.34
C ARG A 188 -7.67 15.48 -29.39
N SER A 189 -8.69 15.84 -30.17
CA SER A 189 -8.54 16.91 -31.17
C SER A 189 -8.26 18.27 -30.54
N SER A 190 -8.87 18.57 -29.40
CA SER A 190 -8.63 19.80 -28.65
C SER A 190 -7.17 19.89 -28.20
N ILE A 191 -6.62 18.82 -27.62
CA ILE A 191 -5.23 18.77 -27.19
C ILE A 191 -4.26 18.97 -28.39
N ILE A 192 -4.53 18.31 -29.51
CA ILE A 192 -3.70 18.42 -30.72
C ILE A 192 -3.73 19.86 -31.30
N SER A 193 -4.86 20.53 -31.17
CA SER A 193 -5.01 21.92 -31.68
C SER A 193 -4.37 22.98 -30.76
N GLU A 194 -4.16 22.67 -29.50
CA GLU A 194 -3.60 23.58 -28.49
C GLU A 194 -2.08 23.38 -28.24
N GLY A 195 -1.51 22.28 -28.72
CA GLY A 195 -0.13 21.89 -28.45
C GLY A 195 0.77 21.80 -29.62
#